data_bc1e2132cd61528811e4dfd49664a5a5
#
_entry.id   bc1e2132cd61528811e4dfd49664a5a5
#
_cell.length_a   1.000
_cell.length_b   1.000
_cell.length_c   1.000
_cell.angle_alpha   90.00
_cell.angle_beta   90.00
_cell.angle_gamma   90.00
#
_symmetry.space_group_name_H-M   'P 1'
#
loop_
_entity.id
_entity.type
_entity.pdbx_description
1 polymer ?
#
loop_
_entity_poly.entity_id
_entity_poly.type
_entity_poly.pdbx_seq_one_letter_code
_entity_poly.pdbx_strand_id
1 'polypeptide(L)'
;MDLLTVEHLTKTYGTGENAVHALDDVSFSVPRGQFLAIIGPSGSGKSTLLHILGGVDRPTSGHVYMNGEDVYSRSDTALAIFRRREVGLIYQFYNLIPVLNVVENITLPVLMDGRKVNDARLQELLDTLGLRGR
;
A
#
# COMPACT_ATOMS: atom_id res chain seq x y z
N MET A 1 10.18 12.12 14.84
CA MET A 1 10.31 12.11 13.38
C MET A 1 9.14 11.34 12.78
N ASP A 2 8.49 11.90 11.79
CA ASP A 2 7.34 11.26 11.18
C ASP A 2 7.77 10.12 10.26
N LEU A 3 7.05 9.00 10.34
CA LEU A 3 7.23 7.89 9.42
C LEU A 3 6.77 8.26 8.02
N LEU A 4 5.61 8.91 7.94
CA LEU A 4 4.95 9.27 6.70
C LEU A 4 4.66 10.76 6.70
N THR A 5 5.00 11.45 5.61
CA THR A 5 4.65 12.85 5.38
C THR A 5 4.02 12.96 3.99
N VAL A 6 2.84 13.57 3.94
CA VAL A 6 2.10 13.82 2.70
C VAL A 6 2.00 15.32 2.50
N GLU A 7 2.43 15.80 1.32
CA GLU A 7 2.48 17.23 1.01
C GLU A 7 1.74 17.53 -0.29
N HIS A 8 0.68 18.32 -0.18
CA HIS A 8 -0.09 18.84 -1.32
C HIS A 8 -0.49 17.76 -2.32
N LEU A 9 -0.94 16.61 -1.80
CA LEU A 9 -1.23 15.45 -2.63
C LEU A 9 -2.52 15.67 -3.42
N THR A 10 -2.42 15.53 -4.73
CA THR A 10 -3.55 15.68 -5.65
C THR A 10 -3.58 14.49 -6.60
N LYS A 11 -4.77 13.94 -6.81
CA LYS A 11 -4.99 12.89 -7.79
C LYS A 11 -6.22 13.20 -8.61
N THR A 12 -6.02 13.34 -9.90
CA THR A 12 -7.08 13.59 -10.89
C THR A 12 -7.10 12.49 -11.91
N TYR A 13 -8.25 11.88 -12.12
CA TYR A 13 -8.48 10.91 -13.18
C TYR A 13 -9.23 11.56 -14.32
N GLY A 14 -8.81 11.28 -15.56
CA GLY A 14 -9.43 11.84 -16.75
C GLY A 14 -8.99 13.27 -17.04
N THR A 15 -9.64 13.89 -18.03
CA THR A 15 -9.31 15.23 -18.52
C THR A 15 -10.59 16.02 -18.81
N GLY A 16 -10.48 17.35 -18.77
CA GLY A 16 -11.56 18.28 -19.10
C GLY A 16 -12.76 18.14 -18.18
N GLU A 17 -13.95 18.19 -18.76
CA GLU A 17 -15.21 18.14 -18.00
C GLU A 17 -15.46 16.78 -17.34
N ASN A 18 -14.83 15.72 -17.84
CA ASN A 18 -14.96 14.36 -17.28
C ASN A 18 -13.88 14.06 -16.23
N ALA A 19 -13.07 15.02 -15.85
CA ALA A 19 -12.05 14.84 -14.83
C ALA A 19 -12.67 14.60 -13.46
N VAL A 20 -12.12 13.63 -12.72
CA VAL A 20 -12.50 13.34 -11.34
C VAL A 20 -11.33 13.70 -10.43
N HIS A 21 -11.53 14.66 -9.55
CA HIS A 21 -10.55 15.07 -8.54
C HIS A 21 -10.72 14.21 -7.29
N ALA A 22 -10.09 13.03 -7.30
CA ALA A 22 -10.20 12.08 -6.20
C ALA A 22 -9.53 12.59 -4.92
N LEU A 23 -8.40 13.30 -5.06
CA LEU A 23 -7.70 13.99 -3.98
C LEU A 23 -7.38 15.40 -4.44
N ASP A 24 -7.55 16.37 -3.55
CA ASP A 24 -7.31 17.77 -3.82
C ASP A 24 -6.53 18.41 -2.67
N ASP A 25 -5.24 18.64 -2.89
CA ASP A 25 -4.33 19.33 -1.96
C ASP A 25 -4.36 18.76 -0.53
N VAL A 26 -4.15 17.45 -0.41
CA VAL A 26 -4.17 16.78 0.89
C VAL A 26 -2.77 16.78 1.50
N SER A 27 -2.67 17.27 2.74
CA SER A 27 -1.41 17.30 3.50
C SER A 27 -1.63 16.81 4.92
N PHE A 28 -0.80 15.88 5.37
CA PHE A 28 -0.77 15.39 6.76
C PHE A 28 0.52 14.63 7.02
N SER A 29 0.77 14.30 8.27
CA SER A 29 1.89 13.44 8.66
C SER A 29 1.46 12.41 9.68
N VAL A 30 2.18 11.28 9.69
CA VAL A 30 1.92 10.16 10.60
C VAL A 30 3.22 9.85 11.35
N PRO A 31 3.24 10.06 12.67
CA PRO A 31 4.37 9.66 13.49
C PRO A 31 4.56 8.15 13.48
N ARG A 32 5.79 7.72 13.71
CA ARG A 32 6.11 6.31 13.83
C ARG A 32 5.33 5.67 14.97
N GLY A 33 4.73 4.51 14.71
CA GLY A 33 3.94 3.76 15.69
C GLY A 33 2.50 4.22 15.87
N GLN A 34 2.06 5.23 15.11
CA GLN A 34 0.67 5.70 15.19
C GLN A 34 -0.29 4.78 14.43
N PHE A 35 -1.46 4.57 15.03
CA PHE A 35 -2.62 3.99 14.35
C PHE A 35 -3.50 5.14 13.85
N LEU A 36 -3.68 5.25 12.55
CA LEU A 36 -4.46 6.32 11.91
C LEU A 36 -5.68 5.74 11.20
N ALA A 37 -6.86 6.31 11.46
CA ALA A 37 -8.07 5.99 10.73
C ALA A 37 -8.43 7.09 9.73
N ILE A 38 -8.72 6.69 8.48
CA ILE A 38 -9.19 7.59 7.42
C ILE A 38 -10.66 7.30 7.21
N ILE A 39 -11.51 8.26 7.52
CA ILE A 39 -12.97 8.11 7.48
C ILE A 39 -13.58 9.08 6.49
N GLY A 40 -14.73 8.72 5.94
CA GLY A 40 -15.47 9.56 5.01
C GLY A 40 -16.51 8.75 4.24
N PRO A 41 -17.45 9.41 3.57
CA PRO A 41 -18.46 8.73 2.76
C PRO A 41 -17.84 8.02 1.55
N SER A 42 -18.60 7.11 0.94
CA SER A 42 -18.20 6.46 -0.31
C SER A 42 -17.90 7.52 -1.38
N GLY A 43 -16.82 7.31 -2.14
CA GLY A 43 -16.38 8.25 -3.19
C GLY A 43 -15.62 9.47 -2.68
N SER A 44 -15.22 9.52 -1.41
CA SER A 44 -14.45 10.65 -0.85
C SER A 44 -12.94 10.58 -1.11
N GLY A 45 -12.45 9.53 -1.78
CA GLY A 45 -11.04 9.38 -2.13
C GLY A 45 -10.20 8.55 -1.17
N LYS A 46 -10.81 7.89 -0.19
CA LYS A 46 -10.08 7.08 0.82
C LYS A 46 -9.24 5.97 0.19
N SER A 47 -9.82 5.20 -0.71
CA SER A 47 -9.10 4.10 -1.39
C SER A 47 -7.99 4.63 -2.28
N THR A 48 -8.23 5.73 -2.99
CA THR A 48 -7.22 6.42 -3.80
C THR A 48 -6.03 6.85 -2.94
N LEU A 49 -6.30 7.45 -1.79
CA LEU A 49 -5.25 7.86 -0.86
C LEU A 49 -4.42 6.65 -0.39
N LEU A 50 -5.07 5.57 0.02
CA LEU A 50 -4.37 4.37 0.47
C LEU A 50 -3.52 3.74 -0.64
N HIS A 51 -4.00 3.71 -1.88
CA HIS A 51 -3.24 3.19 -3.00
C HIS A 51 -1.99 4.04 -3.29
N ILE A 52 -2.10 5.35 -3.17
CA ILE A 52 -0.95 6.24 -3.35
C ILE A 52 0.05 6.09 -2.19
N LEU A 53 -0.42 6.02 -0.95
CA LEU A 53 0.45 5.79 0.20
C LEU A 53 1.14 4.43 0.15
N GLY A 54 0.48 3.43 -0.42
CA GLY A 54 1.03 2.08 -0.59
C GLY A 54 1.96 1.90 -1.78
N GLY A 55 2.21 2.93 -2.56
CA GLY A 55 3.10 2.85 -3.72
C GLY A 55 2.48 2.22 -4.96
N VAL A 56 1.16 2.08 -5.00
CA VAL A 56 0.44 1.38 -6.09
C VAL A 56 0.01 2.33 -7.20
N ASP A 57 -0.35 3.57 -6.85
CA ASP A 57 -0.84 4.55 -7.81
C ASP A 57 -0.07 5.86 -7.65
N ARG A 58 0.44 6.41 -8.75
CA ARG A 58 1.20 7.66 -8.71
C ARG A 58 0.27 8.86 -8.54
N PRO A 59 0.64 9.86 -7.72
CA PRO A 59 -0.13 11.09 -7.64
C PRO A 59 -0.03 11.90 -8.93
N THR A 60 -1.02 12.74 -9.17
CA THR A 60 -0.95 13.75 -10.24
C THR A 60 0.05 14.84 -9.87
N SER A 61 0.03 15.27 -8.62
CA SER A 61 0.99 16.22 -8.05
C SER A 61 1.10 16.03 -6.55
N GLY A 62 2.07 16.70 -5.93
CA GLY A 62 2.37 16.57 -4.53
C GLY A 62 3.35 15.43 -4.26
N HIS A 63 3.64 15.22 -2.99
CA HIS A 63 4.69 14.28 -2.57
C HIS A 63 4.24 13.41 -1.41
N VAL A 64 4.78 12.19 -1.39
CA VAL A 64 4.67 11.26 -0.28
C VAL A 64 6.09 10.89 0.15
N TYR A 65 6.41 11.16 1.41
CA TYR A 65 7.72 10.82 1.99
C TYR A 65 7.54 9.70 3.01
N MET A 66 8.32 8.67 2.85
CA MET A 66 8.42 7.57 3.82
C MET A 66 9.84 7.56 4.39
N ASN A 67 9.98 7.70 5.71
CA ASN A 67 11.27 7.86 6.37
C ASN A 67 12.14 8.97 5.76
N GLY A 68 11.53 10.06 5.32
CA GLY A 68 12.21 11.20 4.70
C GLY A 68 12.55 11.05 3.22
N GLU A 69 12.26 9.92 2.60
CA GLU A 69 12.50 9.67 1.18
C GLU A 69 11.23 9.79 0.36
N ASP A 70 11.28 10.50 -0.75
CA ASP A 70 10.16 10.63 -1.67
C ASP A 70 9.89 9.29 -2.37
N VAL A 71 8.72 8.72 -2.09
CA VAL A 71 8.32 7.41 -2.61
C VAL A 71 8.30 7.40 -4.13
N TYR A 72 7.78 8.46 -4.75
CA TYR A 72 7.57 8.50 -6.21
C TYR A 72 8.71 9.13 -6.99
N SER A 73 9.82 9.47 -6.34
CA SER A 73 11.08 9.76 -7.02
C SER A 73 11.81 8.51 -7.49
N ARG A 74 11.36 7.35 -7.04
CA ARG A 74 11.97 6.04 -7.33
C ARG A 74 11.60 5.55 -8.72
N SER A 75 12.49 4.73 -9.32
CA SER A 75 12.18 3.97 -10.54
C SER A 75 11.07 2.94 -10.27
N ASP A 76 10.47 2.41 -11.34
CA ASP A 76 9.44 1.37 -11.20
C ASP A 76 9.97 0.14 -10.47
N THR A 77 11.22 -0.26 -10.73
CA THR A 77 11.88 -1.37 -10.02
C THR A 77 12.06 -1.06 -8.53
N ALA A 78 12.57 0.11 -8.20
CA ALA A 78 12.75 0.52 -6.80
C ALA A 78 11.41 0.66 -6.07
N LEU A 79 10.38 1.12 -6.75
CA LEU A 79 9.03 1.21 -6.19
C LEU A 79 8.43 -0.17 -5.92
N ALA A 80 8.66 -1.14 -6.80
CA ALA A 80 8.25 -2.52 -6.57
C ALA A 80 8.94 -3.13 -5.33
N ILE A 81 10.22 -2.84 -5.13
CA ILE A 81 10.97 -3.27 -3.95
C ILE A 81 10.40 -2.61 -2.70
N PHE A 82 10.07 -1.33 -2.75
CA PHE A 82 9.43 -0.60 -1.67
C PHE A 82 8.11 -1.28 -1.24
N ARG A 83 7.26 -1.63 -2.20
CA ARG A 83 5.98 -2.33 -1.91
C ARG A 83 6.18 -3.69 -1.23
N ARG A 84 7.23 -4.43 -1.61
CA ARG A 84 7.52 -5.73 -1.00
C ARG A 84 8.05 -5.65 0.41
N ARG A 85 8.86 -4.63 0.71
CA ARG A 85 9.67 -4.55 1.93
C ARG A 85 9.12 -3.63 2.99
N GLU A 86 8.51 -2.52 2.59
CA GLU A 86 8.18 -1.44 3.52
C GLU A 86 6.70 -1.27 3.75
N VAL A 87 5.85 -1.82 2.88
CA VAL A 87 4.40 -1.61 2.92
C VAL A 87 3.66 -2.93 2.88
N GLY A 88 2.66 -3.08 3.75
CA GLY A 88 1.63 -4.10 3.63
C GLY A 88 0.31 -3.43 3.26
N LEU A 89 -0.34 -3.89 2.20
CA LEU A 89 -1.61 -3.34 1.74
C LEU A 89 -2.69 -4.42 1.74
N ILE A 90 -3.80 -4.13 2.41
CA ILE A 90 -4.98 -5.00 2.42
C ILE A 90 -6.02 -4.36 1.52
N TYR A 91 -6.32 -5.03 0.41
CA TYR A 91 -7.29 -4.54 -0.57
C TYR A 91 -8.72 -4.86 -0.16
N GLN A 92 -9.67 -4.06 -0.63
CA GLN A 92 -11.10 -4.34 -0.47
C GLN A 92 -11.51 -5.65 -1.16
N PHE A 93 -10.93 -5.92 -2.33
CA PHE A 93 -11.04 -7.20 -3.03
C PHE A 93 -9.71 -7.91 -2.88
N TYR A 94 -9.67 -9.11 -2.36
CA TYR A 94 -8.51 -9.80 -1.79
C TYR A 94 -7.27 -9.91 -2.70
N ASN A 95 -7.42 -9.80 -4.02
CA ASN A 95 -6.34 -9.86 -5.01
C ASN A 95 -5.47 -11.13 -4.91
N LEU A 96 -6.08 -12.24 -4.54
CA LEU A 96 -5.40 -13.53 -4.49
C LEU A 96 -5.16 -14.05 -5.91
N ILE A 97 -4.05 -14.76 -6.08
CA ILE A 97 -3.73 -15.43 -7.34
C ILE A 97 -4.47 -16.78 -7.35
N PRO A 98 -5.47 -16.98 -8.23
CA PRO A 98 -6.37 -18.12 -8.14
C PRO A 98 -5.69 -19.48 -8.33
N VAL A 99 -4.61 -19.54 -9.12
CA VAL A 99 -3.87 -20.77 -9.38
C VAL A 99 -2.93 -21.19 -8.25
N LEU A 100 -2.72 -20.30 -7.27
CA LEU A 100 -1.89 -20.55 -6.11
C LEU A 100 -2.75 -20.97 -4.92
N ASN A 101 -2.22 -21.85 -4.07
CA ASN A 101 -2.88 -22.22 -2.82
C ASN A 101 -2.66 -21.15 -1.74
N VAL A 102 -3.16 -21.37 -0.52
CA VAL A 102 -3.07 -20.43 0.59
C VAL A 102 -1.61 -20.12 0.95
N VAL A 103 -0.80 -21.14 1.13
CA VAL A 103 0.63 -20.96 1.50
C VAL A 103 1.38 -20.22 0.40
N GLU A 104 1.15 -20.57 -0.85
CA GLU A 104 1.80 -19.91 -1.99
C GLU A 104 1.41 -18.44 -2.09
N ASN A 105 0.15 -18.08 -1.89
CA ASN A 105 -0.28 -16.68 -1.86
C ASN A 105 0.36 -15.89 -0.71
N ILE A 106 0.50 -16.51 0.47
CA ILE A 106 1.11 -15.85 1.64
C ILE A 106 2.61 -15.65 1.43
N THR A 107 3.30 -16.63 0.89
CA THR A 107 4.77 -16.64 0.82
C THR A 107 5.32 -15.95 -0.42
N LEU A 108 4.52 -15.73 -1.45
CA LEU A 108 4.98 -15.18 -2.72
C LEU A 108 5.79 -13.88 -2.58
N PRO A 109 5.38 -12.87 -1.81
CA PRO A 109 6.16 -11.64 -1.68
C PRO A 109 7.56 -11.87 -1.09
N VAL A 110 7.69 -12.79 -0.15
CA VAL A 110 8.98 -13.14 0.45
C VAL A 110 9.88 -13.80 -0.58
N LEU A 111 9.34 -14.73 -1.37
CA LEU A 111 10.09 -15.43 -2.42
C LEU A 111 10.48 -14.48 -3.56
N MET A 112 9.60 -13.58 -3.95
CA MET A 112 9.90 -12.56 -4.97
C MET A 112 11.00 -11.60 -4.53
N ASP A 113 11.17 -11.41 -3.23
CA ASP A 113 12.24 -10.59 -2.65
C ASP A 113 13.54 -11.37 -2.49
N GLY A 114 13.60 -12.62 -2.95
CA GLY A 114 14.79 -13.47 -2.86
C GLY A 114 15.10 -13.99 -1.46
N ARG A 115 14.16 -13.84 -0.52
CA ARG A 115 14.33 -14.27 0.86
C ARG A 115 13.77 -15.68 1.07
N LYS A 116 14.22 -16.32 2.13
CA LYS A 116 13.66 -17.61 2.55
C LYS A 116 12.45 -17.38 3.43
N VAL A 117 11.46 -18.25 3.29
CA VAL A 117 10.28 -18.24 4.13
C VAL A 117 10.66 -18.66 5.56
N ASN A 118 10.24 -17.84 6.53
CA ASN A 118 10.35 -18.23 7.94
C ASN A 118 9.19 -19.20 8.28
N ASP A 119 9.51 -20.48 8.34
CA ASP A 119 8.48 -21.50 8.53
C ASP A 119 7.75 -21.37 9.87
N ALA A 120 8.45 -21.06 10.95
CA ALA A 120 7.84 -20.84 12.26
C ALA A 120 6.81 -19.71 12.23
N ARG A 121 7.14 -18.59 11.57
CA ARG A 121 6.23 -17.47 11.41
C ARG A 121 5.04 -17.83 10.52
N LEU A 122 5.28 -18.61 9.45
CA LEU A 122 4.21 -19.07 8.58
C LEU A 122 3.21 -19.95 9.36
N GLN A 123 3.70 -20.91 10.15
CA GLN A 123 2.85 -21.78 10.96
C GLN A 123 2.03 -20.97 11.97
N GLU A 124 2.65 -20.01 12.64
CA GLU A 124 1.98 -19.10 13.56
C GLU A 124 0.83 -18.33 12.88
N LEU A 125 1.06 -17.79 11.69
CA LEU A 125 0.04 -17.08 10.91
C LEU A 125 -1.11 -17.99 10.50
N LEU A 126 -0.82 -19.19 10.03
CA LEU A 126 -1.84 -20.16 9.67
C LEU A 126 -2.76 -20.52 10.84
N ASP A 127 -2.18 -20.69 12.03
CA ASP A 127 -2.94 -20.96 13.25
C ASP A 127 -3.75 -19.73 13.68
N THR A 128 -3.13 -18.57 13.76
CA THR A 128 -3.77 -17.33 14.20
C THR A 128 -4.95 -16.94 13.31
N LEU A 129 -4.83 -17.14 12.00
CA LEU A 129 -5.85 -16.77 11.02
C LEU A 129 -6.84 -17.90 10.72
N GLY A 130 -6.67 -19.07 11.32
CA GLY A 130 -7.57 -20.21 11.10
C GLY A 130 -7.49 -20.79 9.68
N LEU A 131 -6.32 -20.69 9.04
CA LEU A 131 -6.12 -21.11 7.65
C LEU A 131 -5.56 -22.53 7.51
N ARG A 132 -5.23 -23.18 8.61
CA ARG A 132 -4.71 -24.55 8.59
C ARG A 132 -5.76 -25.50 8.02
N GLY A 133 -5.38 -26.33 7.03
CA GLY A 133 -6.30 -27.22 6.33
C GLY A 133 -7.07 -26.61 5.16
N ARG A 134 -6.71 -25.42 4.77
CA ARG A 134 -7.34 -24.71 3.64
C ARG A 134 -6.53 -24.85 2.35
#